data_f41d6a9a271336b3c3271ed6b7eb3978
#
_entry.id   f41d6a9a271336b3c3271ed6b7eb3978
#
_cell.length_a   1.000
_cell.length_b   1.000
_cell.length_c   1.000
_cell.angle_alpha   90.00
_cell.angle_beta   90.00
_cell.angle_gamma   90.00
#
_symmetry.space_group_name_H-M   'P 1'
#
loop_
_entity.id
_entity.type
_entity.pdbx_description
1 polymer ?
#
loop_
_entity_poly.entity_id
_entity_poly.type
_entity_poly.pdbx_seq_one_letter_code
_entity_poly.pdbx_strand_id
1 'polypeptide(L)'
;MGKSGITYDVVWRLGLKLPGTAESTSYGTPALKVKGKLFVRLHDDRDKIVVKMPFDRREEMMEADPETYFITDHYKEYPWMLVSLADVSEDALPDLLNSAYHFALKAQR
;
A
#
# COMPACT_ATOMS: atom_id res chain seq x y z
N MET A 1 14.46 7.97 17.87
CA MET A 1 14.00 7.87 17.50
C MET A 1 13.84 7.87 16.37
N GLY A 2 13.94 7.84 15.70
CA GLY A 2 13.89 7.83 14.47
C GLY A 2 12.72 7.37 13.78
N LYS A 3 12.41 6.23 13.90
CA LYS A 3 11.24 5.72 13.21
C LYS A 3 9.99 6.18 13.85
N SER A 4 9.06 6.59 13.06
CA SER A 4 7.85 7.14 13.55
C SER A 4 6.88 6.10 14.08
N GLY A 5 7.03 4.88 13.71
CA GLY A 5 6.09 3.87 14.14
C GLY A 5 4.70 4.10 13.57
N ILE A 6 4.62 4.42 12.31
CA ILE A 6 3.35 4.64 11.64
C ILE A 6 2.50 3.38 11.74
N THR A 7 1.23 3.55 12.07
CA THR A 7 0.30 2.43 12.17
C THR A 7 -0.67 2.46 11.01
N TYR A 8 -1.39 1.37 10.82
CA TYR A 8 -2.37 1.29 9.75
C TYR A 8 -3.45 2.36 9.90
N ASP A 9 -3.66 2.86 11.11
CA ASP A 9 -4.64 3.90 11.36
C ASP A 9 -4.37 5.14 10.50
N VAL A 10 -3.10 5.49 10.33
CA VAL A 10 -2.72 6.62 9.49
C VAL A 10 -3.03 6.31 8.03
N VAL A 11 -2.71 5.09 7.59
CA VAL A 11 -2.98 4.65 6.23
C VAL A 11 -4.48 4.70 5.95
N TRP A 12 -5.26 4.21 6.89
CA TRP A 12 -6.73 4.16 6.79
C TRP A 12 -7.30 5.57 6.64
N ARG A 13 -6.87 6.49 7.48
CA ARG A 13 -7.38 7.85 7.42
C ARG A 13 -7.03 8.55 6.12
N LEU A 14 -5.79 8.38 5.66
CA LEU A 14 -5.36 9.00 4.42
C LEU A 14 -6.10 8.39 3.23
N GLY A 15 -6.25 7.08 3.23
CA GLY A 15 -6.91 6.40 2.12
C GLY A 15 -8.37 6.76 2.00
N LEU A 16 -9.06 6.90 3.14
CA LEU A 16 -10.48 7.23 3.10
C LEU A 16 -10.77 8.64 2.58
N LYS A 17 -9.75 9.49 2.51
CA LYS A 17 -9.95 10.82 1.94
C LYS A 17 -10.02 10.76 0.42
N LEU A 18 -9.60 9.67 -0.18
CA LEU A 18 -9.65 9.53 -1.64
C LEU A 18 -11.07 9.18 -2.07
N PRO A 19 -11.58 9.85 -3.11
CA PRO A 19 -13.00 9.72 -3.49
C PRO A 19 -13.38 8.29 -3.85
N GLY A 20 -14.50 7.83 -3.33
CA GLY A 20 -15.01 6.51 -3.66
C GLY A 20 -14.35 5.36 -2.92
N THR A 21 -13.47 5.66 -1.96
CA THR A 21 -12.81 4.63 -1.19
C THR A 21 -13.72 4.15 -0.07
N ALA A 22 -13.73 2.85 0.15
CA ALA A 22 -14.53 2.24 1.20
C ALA A 22 -13.70 1.24 1.98
N GLU A 23 -14.05 1.07 3.25
CA GLU A 23 -13.39 0.08 4.09
C GLU A 23 -13.79 -1.32 3.66
N SER A 24 -12.87 -2.25 3.81
CA SER A 24 -13.14 -3.64 3.49
C SER A 24 -12.17 -4.50 4.31
N THR A 25 -12.19 -5.79 4.03
CA THR A 25 -11.20 -6.70 4.59
C THR A 25 -10.68 -7.57 3.46
N SER A 26 -9.48 -8.10 3.65
CA SER A 26 -8.89 -8.98 2.69
C SER A 26 -8.00 -9.94 3.46
N TYR A 27 -8.27 -11.23 3.35
CA TYR A 27 -7.55 -12.26 4.09
C TYR A 27 -7.58 -12.00 5.59
N GLY A 28 -8.70 -11.49 6.08
CA GLY A 28 -8.87 -11.25 7.51
C GLY A 28 -8.21 -10.00 8.06
N THR A 29 -7.65 -9.15 7.21
CA THR A 29 -7.03 -7.90 7.67
C THR A 29 -7.76 -6.71 7.08
N PRO A 30 -7.66 -5.55 7.74
CA PRO A 30 -8.29 -4.34 7.21
C PRO A 30 -7.75 -3.95 5.84
N ALA A 31 -8.61 -3.46 4.99
CA ALA A 31 -8.26 -3.11 3.63
C ALA A 31 -9.11 -1.94 3.15
N LEU A 32 -8.68 -1.33 2.05
CA LEU A 32 -9.45 -0.27 1.41
C LEU A 32 -9.61 -0.61 -0.06
N LYS A 33 -10.81 -0.34 -0.57
CA LYS A 33 -11.13 -0.59 -1.97
C LYS A 33 -11.70 0.68 -2.59
N VAL A 34 -11.49 0.82 -3.90
CA VAL A 34 -12.12 1.87 -4.66
C VAL A 34 -12.87 1.21 -5.80
N LYS A 35 -14.18 1.45 -5.86
CA LYS A 35 -15.07 0.82 -6.85
C LYS A 35 -14.90 -0.69 -6.87
N GLY A 36 -14.81 -1.27 -5.69
CA GLY A 36 -14.67 -2.72 -5.54
C GLY A 36 -13.29 -3.27 -5.80
N LYS A 37 -12.32 -2.41 -6.11
CA LYS A 37 -10.95 -2.84 -6.37
C LYS A 37 -10.07 -2.58 -5.17
N LEU A 38 -9.41 -3.62 -4.70
CA LEU A 38 -8.50 -3.49 -3.57
C LEU A 38 -7.28 -2.70 -3.98
N PHE A 39 -6.86 -1.74 -3.18
CA PHE A 39 -5.62 -1.02 -3.49
C PHE A 39 -4.63 -0.97 -2.32
N VAL A 40 -5.06 -1.26 -1.10
CA VAL A 40 -4.16 -1.35 0.04
C VAL A 40 -4.79 -2.24 1.10
N ARG A 41 -3.95 -3.00 1.80
CA ARG A 41 -4.43 -3.77 2.94
C ARG A 41 -3.31 -3.89 3.96
N LEU A 42 -3.69 -4.15 5.22
CA LEU A 42 -2.70 -4.42 6.25
C LEU A 42 -2.24 -5.86 6.07
N HIS A 43 -0.93 -6.07 6.11
CA HIS A 43 -0.38 -7.42 5.98
C HIS A 43 -0.66 -8.21 7.26
N ASP A 44 -0.64 -9.52 7.16
CA ASP A 44 -0.90 -10.41 8.30
C ASP A 44 0.01 -10.12 9.48
N ASP A 45 1.24 -9.73 9.21
CA ASP A 45 2.19 -9.41 10.27
C ASP A 45 1.87 -8.09 10.97
N ARG A 46 1.02 -7.29 10.37
CA ARG A 46 0.56 -6.01 10.91
C ARG A 46 1.64 -4.94 11.06
N ASP A 47 2.85 -5.20 10.61
CA ASP A 47 3.92 -4.21 10.62
C ASP A 47 4.23 -3.69 9.22
N LYS A 48 3.44 -4.10 8.23
CA LYS A 48 3.62 -3.62 6.87
C LYS A 48 2.27 -3.61 6.15
N ILE A 49 2.21 -2.88 5.06
CA ILE A 49 1.00 -2.86 4.23
C ILE A 49 1.34 -3.40 2.86
N VAL A 50 0.32 -3.82 2.15
CA VAL A 50 0.44 -4.31 0.77
C VAL A 50 -0.29 -3.31 -0.09
N VAL A 51 0.39 -2.69 -1.05
CA VAL A 51 -0.23 -1.68 -1.91
C VAL A 51 -0.13 -2.10 -3.37
N LYS A 52 -1.14 -1.75 -4.14
CA LYS A 52 -1.12 -2.04 -5.56
C LYS A 52 -0.18 -1.07 -6.24
N MET A 53 0.73 -1.57 -7.06
CA MET A 53 1.74 -0.71 -7.66
C MET A 53 2.15 -1.28 -9.01
N PRO A 54 2.23 -0.45 -10.06
CA PRO A 54 2.70 -0.94 -11.36
C PRO A 54 4.11 -1.49 -11.25
N PHE A 55 4.43 -2.49 -12.05
CA PHE A 55 5.72 -3.18 -11.97
C PHE A 55 6.91 -2.23 -12.13
N ASP A 56 6.88 -1.33 -13.08
CA ASP A 56 8.01 -0.45 -13.32
C ASP A 56 8.23 0.51 -12.14
N ARG A 57 7.16 1.03 -11.60
CA ARG A 57 7.25 1.91 -10.46
C ARG A 57 7.74 1.14 -9.22
N ARG A 58 7.26 -0.08 -9.08
CA ARG A 58 7.66 -0.96 -7.98
C ARG A 58 9.16 -1.20 -8.00
N GLU A 59 9.70 -1.48 -9.21
CA GLU A 59 11.13 -1.72 -9.34
C GLU A 59 11.94 -0.50 -8.95
N GLU A 60 11.51 0.67 -9.36
CA GLU A 60 12.19 1.91 -9.02
C GLU A 60 12.22 2.12 -7.51
N MET A 61 11.09 1.90 -6.86
CA MET A 61 10.99 2.14 -5.42
C MET A 61 11.82 1.13 -4.64
N MET A 62 11.79 -0.13 -5.05
CA MET A 62 12.56 -1.17 -4.38
C MET A 62 14.05 -0.95 -4.53
N GLU A 63 14.45 -0.42 -5.67
CA GLU A 63 15.85 -0.13 -5.89
C GLU A 63 16.31 1.07 -5.07
N ALA A 64 15.44 2.07 -4.95
CA ALA A 64 15.78 3.28 -4.22
C ALA A 64 15.82 3.07 -2.71
N ASP A 65 14.94 2.21 -2.18
CA ASP A 65 14.86 2.03 -0.74
C ASP A 65 14.36 0.62 -0.41
N PRO A 66 15.22 -0.36 -0.51
CA PRO A 66 14.80 -1.76 -0.35
C PRO A 66 14.41 -2.14 1.08
N GLU A 67 14.73 -1.32 2.05
CA GLU A 67 14.32 -1.61 3.42
C GLU A 67 12.87 -1.23 3.63
N THR A 68 12.39 -0.25 2.90
CA THR A 68 11.02 0.22 3.04
C THR A 68 10.09 -0.48 2.05
N TYR A 69 10.56 -0.68 0.80
CA TYR A 69 9.73 -1.23 -0.27
C TYR A 69 10.32 -2.53 -0.78
N PHE A 70 9.54 -3.59 -0.77
CA PHE A 70 10.04 -4.90 -1.16
C PHE A 70 8.89 -5.82 -1.54
N ILE A 71 9.20 -7.03 -1.95
CA ILE A 71 8.20 -8.05 -2.24
C ILE A 71 8.68 -9.37 -1.71
N THR A 72 7.74 -10.30 -1.60
CA THR A 72 8.07 -11.69 -1.34
C THR A 72 7.76 -12.45 -2.62
N ASP A 73 8.13 -13.71 -2.68
CA ASP A 73 7.88 -14.54 -3.86
C ASP A 73 6.40 -14.58 -4.21
N HIS A 74 5.54 -14.49 -3.21
CA HIS A 74 4.11 -14.54 -3.43
C HIS A 74 3.66 -13.41 -4.35
N TYR A 75 4.28 -12.24 -4.26
CA TYR A 75 3.86 -11.08 -5.05
C TYR A 75 4.71 -10.83 -6.29
N LYS A 76 5.65 -11.72 -6.57
CA LYS A 76 6.57 -11.49 -7.65
C LYS A 76 5.90 -11.21 -8.99
N GLU A 77 4.86 -11.95 -9.29
CA GLU A 77 4.18 -11.82 -10.57
C GLU A 77 2.90 -11.00 -10.53
N TYR A 78 2.65 -10.34 -9.46
CA TYR A 78 1.44 -9.53 -9.31
C TYR A 78 1.83 -8.09 -8.97
N PRO A 79 1.04 -7.11 -9.40
CA PRO A 79 1.40 -5.69 -9.21
C PRO A 79 1.10 -5.21 -7.79
N TRP A 80 1.78 -5.82 -6.82
CA TRP A 80 1.66 -5.47 -5.42
C TRP A 80 3.03 -5.27 -4.83
N MET A 81 3.11 -4.46 -3.79
CA MET A 81 4.37 -4.16 -3.14
C MET A 81 4.14 -4.10 -1.63
N LEU A 82 5.09 -4.59 -0.87
CA LEU A 82 5.06 -4.49 0.58
C LEU A 82 5.75 -3.20 1.01
N VAL A 83 5.21 -2.55 2.03
CA VAL A 83 5.77 -1.32 2.56
C VAL A 83 5.91 -1.47 4.05
N SER A 84 7.12 -1.32 4.56
CA SER A 84 7.39 -1.41 5.99
C SER A 84 6.85 -0.16 6.68
N LEU A 85 5.94 -0.33 7.61
CA LEU A 85 5.37 0.80 8.34
C LEU A 85 6.38 1.42 9.29
N ALA A 86 7.35 0.65 9.74
CA ALA A 86 8.37 1.18 10.62
C ALA A 86 9.36 2.07 9.89
N ASP A 87 9.50 1.89 8.59
CA ASP A 87 10.52 2.59 7.81
C ASP A 87 9.97 3.66 6.89
N VAL A 88 8.72 3.53 6.45
CA VAL A 88 8.15 4.49 5.51
C VAL A 88 7.96 5.84 6.19
N SER A 89 8.23 6.90 5.47
CA SER A 89 8.02 8.23 6.00
C SER A 89 6.55 8.60 5.89
N GLU A 90 6.05 9.29 6.87
CA GLU A 90 4.65 9.72 6.84
C GLU A 90 4.40 10.64 5.65
N ASP A 91 5.40 11.40 5.25
CA ASP A 91 5.28 12.30 4.11
C ASP A 91 5.14 11.54 2.79
N ALA A 92 5.64 10.33 2.71
CA ALA A 92 5.56 9.55 1.48
C ALA A 92 4.22 8.84 1.32
N LEU A 93 3.48 8.67 2.40
CA LEU A 93 2.24 7.90 2.35
C LEU A 93 1.16 8.47 1.43
N PRO A 94 0.91 9.79 1.42
CA PRO A 94 -0.15 10.30 0.54
C PRO A 94 0.10 9.99 -0.92
N ASP A 95 1.33 10.18 -1.40
CA ASP A 95 1.66 9.89 -2.79
C ASP A 95 1.58 8.40 -3.07
N LEU A 96 2.03 7.59 -2.14
CA LEU A 96 2.01 6.15 -2.28
C LEU A 96 0.57 5.64 -2.42
N LEU A 97 -0.31 6.10 -1.53
CA LEU A 97 -1.69 5.67 -1.56
C LEU A 97 -2.41 6.21 -2.79
N ASN A 98 -2.10 7.43 -3.18
CA ASN A 98 -2.69 8.02 -4.36
C ASN A 98 -2.30 7.24 -5.62
N SER A 99 -1.05 6.82 -5.71
CA SER A 99 -0.60 6.01 -6.84
C SER A 99 -1.31 4.67 -6.88
N ALA A 100 -1.46 4.02 -5.73
CA ALA A 100 -2.15 2.73 -5.66
C ALA A 100 -3.61 2.86 -6.04
N TYR A 101 -4.24 3.92 -5.55
CA TYR A 101 -5.64 4.22 -5.81
C TYR A 101 -5.88 4.42 -7.33
N HIS A 102 -5.08 5.26 -7.95
CA HIS A 102 -5.26 5.54 -9.39
C HIS A 102 -4.94 4.33 -10.26
N PHE A 103 -3.95 3.55 -9.84
CA PHE A 103 -3.63 2.35 -10.58
C PHE A 103 -4.78 1.34 -10.49
N ALA A 104 -5.40 1.21 -9.32
CA ALA A 104 -6.54 0.32 -9.17
C ALA A 104 -7.72 0.77 -10.02
N LEU A 105 -7.94 2.08 -10.10
CA LEU A 105 -9.01 2.60 -10.95
C LEU A 105 -8.76 2.31 -12.41
N LYS A 106 -7.52 2.48 -12.87
CA LYS A 106 -7.21 2.22 -14.25
C LYS A 106 -7.31 0.77 -14.59
N ALA A 107 -7.04 -0.12 -13.67
CA ALA A 107 -7.07 -1.53 -13.91
C ALA A 107 -8.46 -2.11 -13.96
N GLN A 108 -9.52 -1.22 -13.94
CA GLN A 108 -10.74 -1.74 -13.95
C GLN A 108 -11.18 -2.05 -15.26
N ARG A 109 -11.19 -2.90 -15.84
CA ARG A 109 -11.64 -3.21 -17.10
C ARG A 109 -11.78 -4.59 -17.21
#